data_9e3273ca47e4f603eab51678bc4a88c8
#
_entry.id   9e3273ca47e4f603eab51678bc4a88c8
#
_cell.length_a   1.000
_cell.length_b   1.000
_cell.length_c   1.000
_cell.angle_alpha   90.00
_cell.angle_beta   90.00
_cell.angle_gamma   90.00
#
_symmetry.space_group_name_H-M   'P 1'
#
loop_
_entity.id
_entity.type
_entity.pdbx_description
1 polymer ?
#
loop_
_entity_poly.entity_id
_entity_poly.type
_entity_poly.pdbx_seq_one_letter_code
_entity_poly.pdbx_strand_id
1 'polypeptide(L)'
;MNIQITNIHLNVIEADLRRLFTPFGEVRTVELVRDKWNNRSKGRAVISMPLEKQAQAAILTLNGTVLAGKTIAVTPFHSSE
;
A
#
# COMPACT_ATOMS: atom_id res chain seq x y z
N MET A 1 -10.14 -4.85 5.77
CA MET A 1 -9.15 -5.68 5.10
C MET A 1 -7.83 -4.96 5.00
N ASN A 2 -6.75 -5.62 5.31
CA ASN A 2 -5.42 -5.04 5.20
C ASN A 2 -4.77 -5.44 3.90
N ILE A 3 -4.04 -4.50 3.29
CA ILE A 3 -3.39 -4.67 1.99
C ILE A 3 -1.91 -4.39 2.17
N GLN A 4 -1.08 -5.29 1.66
CA GLN A 4 0.37 -5.08 1.68
C GLN A 4 0.85 -4.66 0.29
N ILE A 5 1.71 -3.66 0.27
CA ILE A 5 2.33 -3.17 -0.96
C ILE A 5 3.83 -3.32 -0.81
N THR A 6 4.47 -3.91 -1.82
CA THR A 6 5.92 -4.10 -1.80
C THR A 6 6.55 -3.52 -3.07
N ASN A 7 7.86 -3.43 -3.06
CA ASN A 7 8.66 -2.87 -4.16
C ASN A 7 8.35 -1.41 -4.44
N ILE A 8 8.09 -0.64 -3.37
CA ILE A 8 7.77 0.78 -3.46
C ILE A 8 9.07 1.59 -3.56
N HIS A 9 9.10 2.55 -4.47
CA HIS A 9 10.25 3.45 -4.58
C HIS A 9 10.43 4.24 -3.28
N LEU A 10 11.67 4.49 -2.90
CA LEU A 10 12.00 5.14 -1.62
C LEU A 10 11.45 6.57 -1.49
N ASN A 11 11.14 7.21 -2.61
CA ASN A 11 10.59 8.57 -2.61
C ASN A 11 9.07 8.62 -2.39
N VAL A 12 8.40 7.48 -2.38
CA VAL A 12 6.95 7.43 -2.19
C VAL A 12 6.64 7.64 -0.71
N ILE A 13 5.67 8.51 -0.45
CA ILE A 13 5.23 8.81 0.93
C ILE A 13 3.79 8.36 1.12
N GLU A 14 3.34 8.42 2.37
CA GLU A 14 1.99 7.96 2.74
C GLU A 14 0.89 8.65 1.94
N ALA A 15 1.03 9.96 1.69
CA ALA A 15 0.03 10.70 0.93
C ALA A 15 -0.09 10.18 -0.50
N ASP A 16 1.01 9.75 -1.10
CA ASP A 16 0.98 9.17 -2.45
C ASP A 16 0.18 7.88 -2.47
N LEU A 17 0.38 7.04 -1.46
CA LEU A 17 -0.33 5.77 -1.35
C LEU A 17 -1.81 5.98 -1.09
N ARG A 18 -2.15 6.94 -0.23
CA ARG A 18 -3.55 7.27 0.02
C ARG A 18 -4.25 7.73 -1.25
N ARG A 19 -3.60 8.58 -2.03
CA ARG A 19 -4.17 9.04 -3.31
C ARG A 19 -4.35 7.90 -4.30
N LEU A 20 -3.44 6.93 -4.27
CA LEU A 20 -3.53 5.79 -5.18
C LEU A 20 -4.74 4.91 -4.88
N PHE A 21 -5.06 4.72 -3.60
CA PHE A 21 -6.13 3.82 -3.17
C PHE A 21 -7.49 4.49 -2.99
N THR A 22 -7.53 5.80 -2.77
CA THR A 22 -8.79 6.53 -2.55
C THR A 22 -9.82 6.34 -3.66
N PRO A 23 -9.44 6.28 -4.95
CA PRO A 23 -10.44 6.06 -6.01
C PRO A 23 -11.21 4.74 -5.89
N PHE A 24 -10.69 3.78 -5.14
CA PHE A 24 -11.35 2.48 -4.97
C PHE A 24 -12.30 2.44 -3.79
N GLY A 25 -12.20 3.40 -2.87
CA GLY A 25 -13.07 3.47 -1.74
C GLY A 25 -12.41 4.07 -0.51
N GLU A 26 -13.00 3.79 0.64
CA GLU A 26 -12.53 4.37 1.90
C GLU A 26 -11.19 3.76 2.31
N VAL A 27 -10.23 4.63 2.63
CA VAL A 27 -8.92 4.23 3.15
C VAL A 27 -8.86 4.69 4.60
N ARG A 28 -8.75 3.72 5.53
CA ARG A 28 -8.72 4.05 6.95
C ARG A 28 -7.34 4.47 7.40
N THR A 29 -6.34 3.65 7.13
CA THR A 29 -4.96 3.94 7.53
C THR A 29 -3.99 3.60 6.42
N VAL A 30 -2.86 4.32 6.41
CA VAL A 30 -1.74 4.05 5.53
C VAL A 30 -0.50 4.05 6.39
N GLU A 31 0.20 2.91 6.44
CA GLU A 31 1.43 2.79 7.20
C GLU A 31 2.57 2.43 6.25
N LEU A 32 3.50 3.36 6.10
CA LEU A 32 4.71 3.12 5.32
C LEU A 32 5.78 2.61 6.28
N VAL A 33 6.29 1.40 6.00
CA VAL A 33 7.32 0.80 6.85
C VAL A 33 8.63 1.54 6.65
N ARG A 34 9.21 2.03 7.74
CA ARG A 34 10.44 2.80 7.71
C ARG A 34 11.51 2.14 8.56
N ASP A 35 12.77 2.36 8.17
CA ASP A 35 13.89 1.91 8.96
C ASP A 35 13.96 2.72 10.26
N LYS A 36 14.07 2.05 11.39
CA LYS A 36 14.04 2.74 12.67
C LYS A 36 15.32 3.53 12.97
N TRP A 37 16.39 3.26 12.24
CA TRP A 37 17.66 3.94 12.47
C TRP A 37 17.77 5.24 11.68
N ASN A 38 17.35 5.23 10.40
CA ASN A 38 17.50 6.39 9.53
C ASN A 38 16.18 6.93 9.00
N ASN A 39 15.05 6.34 9.41
CA ASN A 39 13.70 6.75 9.03
C ASN A 39 13.44 6.70 7.52
N ARG A 40 14.21 5.91 6.78
CA ARG A 40 13.99 5.76 5.34
C ARG A 40 12.98 4.66 5.08
N SER A 41 12.20 4.84 4.01
CA SER A 41 11.24 3.84 3.58
C SER A 41 11.94 2.53 3.25
N LYS A 42 11.33 1.41 3.67
CA LYS A 42 11.83 0.08 3.31
C LYS A 42 11.18 -0.44 2.04
N GLY A 43 10.40 0.38 1.34
CA GLY A 43 9.74 -0.05 0.11
C GLY A 43 8.53 -0.92 0.34
N ARG A 44 7.95 -0.87 1.53
CA ARG A 44 6.80 -1.68 1.90
C ARG A 44 5.81 -0.85 2.70
N ALA A 45 4.52 -1.12 2.50
CA ALA A 45 3.47 -0.40 3.21
C ALA A 45 2.29 -1.32 3.48
N VAL A 46 1.50 -0.95 4.48
CA VAL A 46 0.24 -1.64 4.80
C VAL A 46 -0.87 -0.61 4.79
N ILE A 47 -1.94 -0.91 4.07
CA ILE A 47 -3.10 -0.04 3.96
C ILE A 47 -4.31 -0.78 4.49
N SER A 48 -5.11 -0.10 5.32
CA SER A 48 -6.36 -0.66 5.83
C SER A 48 -7.53 -0.03 5.10
N MET A 49 -8.34 -0.86 4.45
CA MET A 49 -9.59 -0.47 3.82
C MET A 49 -10.72 -1.25 4.49
N PRO A 50 -11.71 -0.56 5.11
CA PRO A 50 -12.73 -1.27 5.89
C PRO A 50 -13.70 -2.09 5.06
N LEU A 51 -13.91 -1.72 3.78
CA LEU A 51 -14.87 -2.42 2.94
C LEU A 51 -14.13 -3.42 2.04
N GLU A 52 -14.38 -4.69 2.26
CA GLU A 52 -13.61 -5.75 1.63
C GLU A 52 -13.69 -5.74 0.10
N LYS A 53 -14.86 -5.47 -0.46
CA LYS A 53 -15.01 -5.44 -1.91
C LYS A 53 -14.19 -4.33 -2.55
N GLN A 54 -14.12 -3.18 -1.89
CA GLN A 54 -13.32 -2.07 -2.38
C GLN A 54 -11.83 -2.42 -2.30
N ALA A 55 -11.42 -3.05 -1.21
CA ALA A 55 -10.04 -3.50 -1.04
C ALA A 55 -9.64 -4.51 -2.10
N GLN A 56 -10.52 -5.47 -2.39
CA GLN A 56 -10.25 -6.46 -3.42
C GLN A 56 -10.12 -5.85 -4.80
N ALA A 57 -10.97 -4.87 -5.12
CA ALA A 57 -10.89 -4.17 -6.40
C ALA A 57 -9.56 -3.42 -6.53
N ALA A 58 -9.12 -2.79 -5.45
CA ALA A 58 -7.83 -2.09 -5.44
C ALA A 58 -6.67 -3.05 -5.68
N ILE A 59 -6.69 -4.20 -5.00
CA ILE A 59 -5.65 -5.22 -5.17
C ILE A 59 -5.59 -5.69 -6.62
N LEU A 60 -6.72 -6.06 -7.19
CA LEU A 60 -6.76 -6.59 -8.55
C LEU A 60 -6.30 -5.56 -9.58
N THR A 61 -6.64 -4.30 -9.38
CA THR A 61 -6.31 -3.26 -10.34
C THR A 61 -4.87 -2.78 -10.19
N LEU A 62 -4.39 -2.63 -8.97
CA LEU A 62 -3.10 -1.99 -8.71
C LEU A 62 -1.92 -2.94 -8.69
N ASN A 63 -2.16 -4.23 -8.45
CA ASN A 63 -1.06 -5.20 -8.46
C ASN A 63 -0.41 -5.23 -9.83
N GLY A 64 0.90 -5.06 -9.86
CA GLY A 64 1.65 -5.06 -11.11
C GLY A 64 1.67 -3.74 -11.85
N THR A 65 1.12 -2.67 -11.27
CA THR A 65 1.20 -1.34 -11.89
C THR A 65 2.49 -0.65 -11.50
N VAL A 66 2.85 0.39 -12.26
CA VAL A 66 4.06 1.16 -12.03
C VAL A 66 3.74 2.38 -11.18
N LEU A 67 4.47 2.53 -10.08
CA LEU A 67 4.37 3.71 -9.21
C LEU A 67 5.76 4.28 -9.04
N ALA A 68 5.94 5.55 -9.42
CA ALA A 68 7.23 6.24 -9.33
C ALA A 68 8.36 5.45 -10.02
N GLY A 69 8.04 4.81 -11.14
CA GLY A 69 9.02 4.08 -11.94
C GLY A 69 9.30 2.65 -11.51
N LYS A 70 8.65 2.15 -10.47
CA LYS A 70 8.82 0.77 -10.00
C LYS A 70 7.49 0.03 -10.07
N THR A 71 7.54 -1.21 -10.50
CA THR A 71 6.36 -2.08 -10.51
C THR A 71 6.08 -2.56 -9.10
N ILE A 72 4.94 -2.17 -8.56
CA ILE A 72 4.56 -2.55 -7.19
C ILE A 72 3.79 -3.86 -7.17
N ALA A 73 3.92 -4.58 -6.05
CA ALA A 73 3.11 -5.76 -5.79
C ALA A 73 2.08 -5.39 -4.72
N VAL A 74 0.82 -5.67 -4.99
CA VAL A 74 -0.30 -5.34 -4.09
C VAL A 74 -1.03 -6.63 -3.77
N THR A 75 -0.98 -7.05 -2.52
CA THR A 75 -1.52 -8.34 -2.10
C THR A 75 -2.30 -8.18 -0.78
N PRO A 76 -3.22 -9.11 -0.48
CA PRO A 76 -3.86 -9.09 0.84
C PRO A 76 -2.81 -9.32 1.93
N PHE A 77 -2.96 -8.61 3.04
CA PHE A 77 -2.07 -8.77 4.18
C PHE A 77 -2.84 -9.35 5.35
N HIS A 78 -2.43 -10.51 5.81
CA HIS A 78 -3.03 -11.16 6.96
C HIS A 78 -2.03 -11.18 8.10
N SER A 79 -2.44 -10.60 9.23
CA SER A 79 -1.66 -10.73 10.46
C SER A 79 -1.67 -12.20 10.87
N SER A 80 -0.49 -12.73 11.15
CA SER A 80 -0.46 -14.05 11.76
C SER A 80 -0.60 -13.89 13.27
N GLU A 81 -1.57 -14.57 13.80
CA GLU A 81 -1.88 -14.48 15.21
C GLU A 81 -1.48 -15.73 15.92
#